data_eb014cc322f6b2296a2455ed90fd33d9
#
_entry.id   eb014cc322f6b2296a2455ed90fd33d9
#
_cell.length_a   1.000
_cell.length_b   1.000
_cell.length_c   1.000
_cell.angle_alpha   90.00
_cell.angle_beta   90.00
_cell.angle_gamma   90.00
#
_symmetry.space_group_name_H-M   'P 1'
#
loop_
_entity.id
_entity.type
_entity.pdbx_description
1 polymer ?
#
loop_
_entity_poly.entity_id
_entity_poly.type
_entity_poly.pdbx_seq_one_letter_code
_entity_poly.pdbx_strand_id
1 'polypeptide(L)'
;MEEPTVADMSITDEHIVVASKTKVSEICQELSKNPEHAILVKKGKDILGVVTARDIFAKMAEGLNATKVKVDAIMRTNILAVQGNTPLSKGLDIMSSTSPDAIIVVDGDGDFMGYFSVRDYREATRRLEAHLLMAARLSRSRRAITEKKIEDEDSGGDLLDLLLGSNDDDEEEETEVPSMISLD
;
A
#
# COMPACT_ATOMS: atom_id res chain seq x y z
N MET A 1 -11.45 1.31 1.49
CA MET A 1 -10.37 1.13 0.48
C MET A 1 -9.41 0.13 1.10
N GLU A 2 -9.14 -0.96 0.43
CA GLU A 2 -8.25 -2.02 0.90
C GLU A 2 -6.80 -1.59 0.70
N GLU A 3 -5.93 -1.94 1.66
CA GLU A 3 -4.50 -1.62 1.56
C GLU A 3 -3.84 -2.52 0.51
N PRO A 4 -2.95 -1.99 -0.36
CA PRO A 4 -2.21 -2.81 -1.30
C PRO A 4 -1.30 -3.81 -0.60
N THR A 5 -1.04 -4.95 -1.26
CA THR A 5 -0.20 -6.03 -0.76
C THR A 5 1.16 -6.07 -1.46
N VAL A 6 2.09 -6.87 -0.94
CA VAL A 6 3.41 -7.05 -1.52
C VAL A 6 3.33 -7.65 -2.94
N ALA A 7 2.36 -8.52 -3.21
CA ALA A 7 2.15 -9.13 -4.53
C ALA A 7 1.63 -8.14 -5.60
N ASP A 8 1.11 -6.98 -5.19
CA ASP A 8 0.67 -5.93 -6.13
C ASP A 8 1.84 -5.13 -6.74
N MET A 9 3.08 -5.42 -6.32
CA MET A 9 4.29 -4.84 -6.86
C MET A 9 4.83 -5.64 -8.05
N SER A 10 5.74 -5.05 -8.84
CA SER A 10 6.32 -5.67 -10.06
C SER A 10 7.40 -6.69 -9.72
N ILE A 11 7.10 -7.71 -8.95
CA ILE A 11 8.05 -8.66 -8.37
C ILE A 11 8.68 -9.67 -9.35
N THR A 12 8.34 -9.63 -10.64
CA THR A 12 8.75 -10.64 -11.62
C THR A 12 9.79 -10.18 -12.63
N ASP A 13 10.20 -8.92 -12.62
CA ASP A 13 10.94 -8.28 -13.70
C ASP A 13 12.45 -8.06 -13.46
N GLU A 14 12.93 -7.86 -12.23
CA GLU A 14 14.32 -7.45 -11.97
C GLU A 14 15.22 -8.59 -11.45
N HIS A 15 14.95 -9.83 -11.84
CA HIS A 15 15.76 -10.96 -11.39
C HIS A 15 15.88 -12.09 -12.43
N ILE A 16 16.90 -12.92 -12.23
CA ILE A 16 17.12 -14.17 -12.98
C ILE A 16 17.38 -15.28 -11.97
N VAL A 17 16.71 -16.43 -12.15
CA VAL A 17 16.87 -17.59 -11.28
C VAL A 17 17.83 -18.58 -11.93
N VAL A 18 18.88 -18.98 -11.22
CA VAL A 18 19.89 -19.93 -11.70
C VAL A 18 20.10 -21.06 -10.70
N ALA A 19 20.58 -22.20 -11.19
CA ALA A 19 20.94 -23.33 -10.33
C ALA A 19 22.23 -23.03 -9.53
N SER A 20 22.37 -23.57 -8.33
CA SER A 20 23.54 -23.38 -7.44
C SER A 20 24.88 -23.79 -8.06
N LYS A 21 24.86 -24.68 -9.06
CA LYS A 21 26.06 -25.16 -9.77
C LYS A 21 26.43 -24.38 -11.03
N THR A 22 25.66 -23.34 -11.39
CA THR A 22 25.94 -22.43 -12.50
C THR A 22 27.30 -21.74 -12.30
N LYS A 23 28.06 -21.55 -13.36
CA LYS A 23 29.36 -20.86 -13.29
C LYS A 23 29.15 -19.34 -13.22
N VAL A 24 30.07 -18.67 -12.55
CA VAL A 24 30.04 -17.20 -12.48
C VAL A 24 30.15 -16.57 -13.88
N SER A 25 30.90 -17.17 -14.81
CA SER A 25 31.00 -16.67 -16.19
C SER A 25 29.68 -16.67 -16.96
N GLU A 26 28.79 -17.62 -16.67
CA GLU A 26 27.46 -17.69 -17.30
C GLU A 26 26.55 -16.55 -16.81
N ILE A 27 26.55 -16.30 -15.50
CA ILE A 27 25.76 -15.15 -14.95
C ILE A 27 26.36 -13.80 -15.36
N CYS A 28 27.67 -13.67 -15.58
CA CYS A 28 28.26 -12.46 -16.14
C CYS A 28 27.68 -12.12 -17.51
N GLN A 29 27.43 -13.13 -18.36
CA GLN A 29 26.80 -12.92 -19.67
C GLN A 29 25.36 -12.40 -19.55
N GLU A 30 24.60 -12.91 -18.60
CA GLU A 30 23.23 -12.44 -18.35
C GLU A 30 23.21 -11.03 -17.75
N LEU A 31 24.07 -10.76 -16.78
CA LEU A 31 24.20 -9.43 -16.17
C LEU A 31 24.79 -8.37 -17.11
N SER A 32 25.51 -8.78 -18.17
CA SER A 32 25.96 -7.82 -19.21
C SER A 32 24.81 -7.24 -20.02
N LYS A 33 23.69 -7.96 -20.13
CA LYS A 33 22.47 -7.48 -20.80
C LYS A 33 21.63 -6.61 -19.87
N ASN A 34 21.51 -7.02 -18.60
CA ASN A 34 20.71 -6.36 -17.58
C ASN A 34 21.50 -6.25 -16.27
N PRO A 35 22.38 -5.24 -16.14
CA PRO A 35 23.28 -5.13 -14.99
C PRO A 35 22.60 -4.85 -13.66
N GLU A 36 21.36 -4.39 -13.69
CA GLU A 36 20.54 -4.10 -12.50
C GLU A 36 19.82 -5.33 -11.94
N HIS A 37 19.76 -6.43 -12.70
CA HIS A 37 19.11 -7.65 -12.26
C HIS A 37 19.85 -8.32 -11.12
N ALA A 38 19.11 -8.91 -10.19
CA ALA A 38 19.64 -9.80 -9.18
C ALA A 38 19.67 -11.25 -9.70
N ILE A 39 20.72 -11.97 -9.42
CA ILE A 39 20.79 -13.41 -9.69
C ILE A 39 20.40 -14.17 -8.43
N LEU A 40 19.24 -14.80 -8.47
CA LEU A 40 18.76 -15.65 -7.39
C LEU A 40 19.24 -17.07 -7.58
N VAL A 41 19.92 -17.60 -6.57
CA VAL A 41 20.50 -18.94 -6.62
C VAL A 41 19.53 -19.94 -6.02
N LYS A 42 19.06 -20.89 -6.84
CA LYS A 42 18.04 -21.89 -6.48
C LYS A 42 18.63 -23.29 -6.32
N LYS A 43 18.12 -24.03 -5.33
CA LYS A 43 18.36 -25.48 -5.16
C LYS A 43 17.04 -26.17 -4.82
N GLY A 44 16.54 -27.00 -5.74
CA GLY A 44 15.19 -27.56 -5.62
C GLY A 44 14.13 -26.47 -5.72
N LYS A 45 13.30 -26.31 -4.71
CA LYS A 45 12.29 -25.24 -4.61
C LYS A 45 12.84 -23.96 -3.93
N ASP A 46 13.90 -24.08 -3.13
CA ASP A 46 14.38 -23.03 -2.26
C ASP A 46 15.33 -22.06 -2.95
N ILE A 47 15.19 -20.77 -2.67
CA ILE A 47 16.17 -19.75 -3.01
C ILE A 47 17.20 -19.72 -1.89
N LEU A 48 18.45 -20.03 -2.22
CA LEU A 48 19.55 -20.13 -1.24
C LEU A 48 20.30 -18.83 -1.03
N GLY A 49 20.33 -17.97 -2.04
CA GLY A 49 21.12 -16.76 -1.98
C GLY A 49 20.93 -15.86 -3.19
N VAL A 50 21.59 -14.72 -3.15
CA VAL A 50 21.60 -13.71 -4.21
C VAL A 50 23.01 -13.35 -4.60
N VAL A 51 23.21 -13.06 -5.89
CA VAL A 51 24.45 -12.50 -6.45
C VAL A 51 24.09 -11.30 -7.32
N THR A 52 24.78 -10.19 -7.11
CA THR A 52 24.64 -8.99 -7.94
C THR A 52 25.93 -8.75 -8.74
N ALA A 53 25.88 -7.87 -9.75
CA ALA A 53 27.06 -7.44 -10.48
C ALA A 53 28.16 -6.92 -9.55
N ARG A 54 27.78 -6.19 -8.50
CA ARG A 54 28.70 -5.65 -7.48
C ARG A 54 29.45 -6.76 -6.74
N ASP A 55 28.77 -7.85 -6.38
CA ASP A 55 29.39 -8.99 -5.69
C ASP A 55 30.43 -9.66 -6.58
N ILE A 56 30.11 -9.82 -7.87
CA ILE A 56 31.04 -10.39 -8.85
C ILE A 56 32.28 -9.51 -9.02
N PHE A 57 32.12 -8.19 -9.19
CA PHE A 57 33.22 -7.26 -9.31
C PHE A 57 34.12 -7.26 -8.08
N ALA A 58 33.53 -7.28 -6.87
CA ALA A 58 34.32 -7.38 -5.64
C ALA A 58 35.16 -8.66 -5.61
N LYS A 59 34.56 -9.80 -5.95
CA LYS A 59 35.26 -11.09 -5.99
C LYS A 59 36.30 -11.19 -7.11
N MET A 60 36.07 -10.59 -8.26
CA MET A 60 37.05 -10.50 -9.34
C MET A 60 38.28 -9.67 -8.92
N ALA A 61 38.09 -8.58 -8.18
CA ALA A 61 39.19 -7.80 -7.61
C ALA A 61 40.03 -8.61 -6.60
N GLU A 62 39.44 -9.60 -5.93
CA GLU A 62 40.15 -10.57 -5.07
C GLU A 62 40.81 -11.70 -5.84
N GLY A 63 40.76 -11.71 -7.20
CA GLY A 63 41.40 -12.72 -8.05
C GLY A 63 40.51 -13.91 -8.40
N LEU A 64 39.18 -13.81 -8.28
CA LEU A 64 38.26 -14.88 -8.64
C LEU A 64 38.33 -15.22 -10.11
N ASN A 65 38.45 -16.51 -10.44
CA ASN A 65 38.35 -17.03 -11.81
C ASN A 65 36.90 -17.41 -12.13
N ALA A 66 36.17 -16.53 -12.83
CA ALA A 66 34.77 -16.68 -13.16
C ALA A 66 34.44 -17.98 -13.95
N THR A 67 35.37 -18.52 -14.71
CA THR A 67 35.14 -19.75 -15.49
C THR A 67 35.24 -21.04 -14.67
N LYS A 68 35.84 -20.98 -13.48
CA LYS A 68 36.04 -22.14 -12.60
C LYS A 68 35.10 -22.12 -11.38
N VAL A 69 34.76 -20.95 -10.91
CA VAL A 69 33.95 -20.77 -9.69
C VAL A 69 32.45 -20.84 -9.99
N LYS A 70 31.70 -21.45 -9.10
CA LYS A 70 30.23 -21.56 -9.15
C LYS A 70 29.59 -20.45 -8.32
N VAL A 71 28.35 -20.14 -8.62
CA VAL A 71 27.59 -19.04 -7.95
C VAL A 71 27.38 -19.28 -6.46
N ASP A 72 27.25 -20.55 -6.04
CA ASP A 72 27.09 -20.92 -4.63
C ASP A 72 28.27 -20.53 -3.74
N ALA A 73 29.48 -20.36 -4.33
CA ALA A 73 30.66 -19.93 -3.60
C ALA A 73 30.75 -18.42 -3.33
N ILE A 74 29.97 -17.62 -4.05
CA ILE A 74 30.01 -16.14 -3.95
C ILE A 74 28.69 -15.50 -3.54
N MET A 75 27.62 -16.27 -3.47
CA MET A 75 26.30 -15.77 -3.12
C MET A 75 26.23 -15.28 -1.67
N ARG A 76 25.43 -14.25 -1.44
CA ARG A 76 25.03 -13.81 -0.11
C ARG A 76 23.76 -14.56 0.29
N THR A 77 23.63 -14.96 1.55
CA THR A 77 22.62 -15.93 2.02
C THR A 77 21.59 -15.36 2.99
N ASN A 78 21.71 -14.08 3.36
CA ASN A 78 20.72 -13.45 4.23
C ASN A 78 19.48 -13.06 3.41
N ILE A 79 18.61 -14.05 3.14
CA ILE A 79 17.40 -13.90 2.35
C ILE A 79 16.20 -13.74 3.26
N LEU A 80 15.40 -12.71 3.05
CA LEU A 80 14.10 -12.52 3.70
C LEU A 80 12.99 -13.02 2.76
N ALA A 81 12.18 -13.95 3.24
CA ALA A 81 10.96 -14.38 2.54
C ALA A 81 9.74 -13.65 3.12
N VAL A 82 8.95 -13.01 2.28
CA VAL A 82 7.71 -12.31 2.63
C VAL A 82 6.55 -12.90 1.84
N GLN A 83 5.43 -13.15 2.49
CA GLN A 83 4.24 -13.64 1.78
C GLN A 83 3.62 -12.55 0.90
N GLY A 84 3.19 -12.92 -0.31
CA GLY A 84 2.62 -11.98 -1.27
C GLY A 84 1.36 -11.27 -0.78
N ASN A 85 0.55 -11.92 0.04
CA ASN A 85 -0.67 -11.35 0.63
C ASN A 85 -0.41 -10.43 1.85
N THR A 86 0.84 -10.21 2.23
CA THR A 86 1.19 -9.31 3.34
C THR A 86 0.83 -7.87 2.96
N PRO A 87 0.09 -7.13 3.82
CA PRO A 87 -0.15 -5.70 3.62
C PRO A 87 1.15 -4.94 3.44
N LEU A 88 1.17 -3.96 2.53
CA LEU A 88 2.40 -3.29 2.12
C LEU A 88 3.09 -2.56 3.27
N SER A 89 2.33 -1.93 4.18
CA SER A 89 2.85 -1.30 5.39
C SER A 89 3.66 -2.27 6.25
N LYS A 90 3.05 -3.42 6.54
CA LYS A 90 3.70 -4.48 7.35
C LYS A 90 4.91 -5.09 6.62
N GLY A 91 4.80 -5.29 5.31
CA GLY A 91 5.91 -5.79 4.48
C GLY A 91 7.12 -4.86 4.55
N LEU A 92 6.92 -3.57 4.34
CA LEU A 92 7.99 -2.56 4.38
C LEU A 92 8.63 -2.45 5.78
N ASP A 93 7.86 -2.55 6.86
CA ASP A 93 8.39 -2.56 8.23
C ASP A 93 9.31 -3.76 8.48
N ILE A 94 8.91 -4.95 8.06
CA ILE A 94 9.74 -6.16 8.19
C ILE A 94 11.02 -6.02 7.36
N MET A 95 10.92 -5.56 6.11
CA MET A 95 12.05 -5.37 5.21
C MET A 95 13.06 -4.35 5.78
N SER A 96 12.59 -3.24 6.33
CA SER A 96 13.44 -2.18 6.90
C SER A 96 14.14 -2.61 8.19
N SER A 97 13.45 -3.37 9.04
CA SER A 97 13.99 -3.82 10.34
C SER A 97 15.03 -4.93 10.19
N THR A 98 14.94 -5.77 9.15
CA THR A 98 15.78 -6.95 8.96
C THR A 98 17.07 -6.67 8.19
N SER A 99 17.08 -5.64 7.31
CA SER A 99 18.21 -5.30 6.41
C SER A 99 18.79 -6.53 5.66
N PRO A 100 17.96 -7.28 4.91
CA PRO A 100 18.39 -8.48 4.23
C PRO A 100 19.24 -8.18 3.00
N ASP A 101 19.98 -9.19 2.52
CA ASP A 101 20.71 -9.12 1.25
C ASP A 101 19.79 -9.19 0.03
N ALA A 102 18.69 -9.94 0.16
CA ALA A 102 17.63 -10.00 -0.83
C ALA A 102 16.28 -10.28 -0.17
N ILE A 103 15.22 -9.81 -0.82
CA ILE A 103 13.85 -10.04 -0.39
C ILE A 103 13.15 -10.84 -1.48
N ILE A 104 12.64 -11.99 -1.13
CA ILE A 104 11.83 -12.83 -2.02
C ILE A 104 10.38 -12.83 -1.58
N VAL A 105 9.49 -12.90 -2.56
CA VAL A 105 8.06 -13.02 -2.31
C VAL A 105 7.66 -14.48 -2.54
N VAL A 106 6.91 -15.02 -1.60
CA VAL A 106 6.42 -16.41 -1.62
C VAL A 106 4.90 -16.43 -1.53
N ASP A 107 4.30 -17.50 -2.03
CA ASP A 107 2.86 -17.75 -1.88
C ASP A 107 2.50 -18.35 -0.51
N GLY A 108 1.23 -18.74 -0.33
CA GLY A 108 0.75 -19.37 0.90
C GLY A 108 1.39 -20.73 1.20
N ASP A 109 1.89 -21.44 0.19
CA ASP A 109 2.57 -22.74 0.30
C ASP A 109 4.09 -22.58 0.47
N GLY A 110 4.61 -21.36 0.41
CA GLY A 110 6.02 -21.04 0.52
C GLY A 110 6.79 -21.16 -0.80
N ASP A 111 6.10 -21.35 -1.91
CA ASP A 111 6.72 -21.42 -3.23
C ASP A 111 7.09 -20.00 -3.72
N PHE A 112 8.25 -19.89 -4.39
CA PHE A 112 8.78 -18.62 -4.88
C PHE A 112 7.89 -17.98 -5.94
N MET A 113 7.43 -16.75 -5.70
CA MET A 113 6.64 -15.95 -6.62
C MET A 113 7.48 -14.89 -7.35
N GLY A 114 8.45 -14.28 -6.67
CA GLY A 114 9.23 -13.19 -7.25
C GLY A 114 10.24 -12.57 -6.30
N TYR A 115 10.93 -11.56 -6.81
CA TYR A 115 11.97 -10.81 -6.13
C TYR A 115 11.50 -9.38 -5.90
N PHE A 116 11.65 -8.90 -4.68
CA PHE A 116 11.33 -7.54 -4.31
C PHE A 116 12.59 -6.67 -4.34
N SER A 117 12.70 -5.87 -5.39
CA SER A 117 13.89 -5.07 -5.67
C SER A 117 13.95 -3.77 -4.85
N VAL A 118 15.08 -3.08 -4.91
CA VAL A 118 15.21 -1.71 -4.36
C VAL A 118 14.27 -0.72 -5.05
N ARG A 119 13.99 -0.94 -6.33
CA ARG A 119 13.05 -0.14 -7.10
C ARG A 119 11.61 -0.37 -6.61
N ASP A 120 11.25 -1.63 -6.39
CA ASP A 120 9.94 -2.00 -5.82
C ASP A 120 9.75 -1.40 -4.43
N TYR A 121 10.79 -1.40 -3.59
CA TYR A 121 10.74 -0.78 -2.27
C TYR A 121 10.40 0.70 -2.35
N ARG A 122 11.00 1.46 -3.27
CA ARG A 122 10.71 2.88 -3.48
C ARG A 122 9.30 3.10 -4.01
N GLU A 123 8.87 2.26 -4.94
CA GLU A 123 7.51 2.33 -5.50
C GLU A 123 6.46 1.96 -4.46
N ALA A 124 6.69 0.93 -3.67
CA ALA A 124 5.85 0.50 -2.56
C ALA A 124 5.65 1.61 -1.54
N THR A 125 6.72 2.29 -1.14
CA THR A 125 6.66 3.46 -0.23
C THR A 125 5.76 4.54 -0.80
N ARG A 126 5.92 4.90 -2.08
CA ARG A 126 5.06 5.92 -2.74
C ARG A 126 3.60 5.49 -2.81
N ARG A 127 3.33 4.21 -3.13
CA ARG A 127 1.95 3.68 -3.17
C ARG A 127 1.30 3.71 -1.81
N LEU A 128 2.04 3.35 -0.76
CA LEU A 128 1.54 3.40 0.61
C LEU A 128 1.24 4.84 1.05
N GLU A 129 2.13 5.80 0.78
CA GLU A 129 1.90 7.22 1.06
C GLU A 129 0.65 7.75 0.35
N ALA A 130 0.48 7.43 -0.94
CA ALA A 130 -0.69 7.82 -1.72
C ALA A 130 -1.97 7.20 -1.14
N HIS A 131 -1.94 5.92 -0.75
CA HIS A 131 -3.06 5.22 -0.13
C HIS A 131 -3.48 5.89 1.19
N LEU A 132 -2.52 6.21 2.06
CA LEU A 132 -2.77 6.88 3.35
C LEU A 132 -3.37 8.29 3.16
N LEU A 133 -2.87 9.06 2.19
CA LEU A 133 -3.41 10.39 1.85
C LEU A 133 -4.85 10.30 1.35
N MET A 134 -5.17 9.33 0.49
CA MET A 134 -6.52 9.09 -0.01
C MET A 134 -7.46 8.67 1.12
N ALA A 135 -7.04 7.75 1.98
CA ALA A 135 -7.81 7.30 3.14
C ALA A 135 -8.12 8.48 4.09
N ALA A 136 -7.14 9.35 4.35
CA ALA A 136 -7.31 10.54 5.17
C ALA A 136 -8.30 11.55 4.54
N ARG A 137 -8.26 11.74 3.22
CA ARG A 137 -9.21 12.60 2.50
C ARG A 137 -10.64 12.06 2.60
N LEU A 138 -10.83 10.76 2.36
CA LEU A 138 -12.13 10.11 2.44
C LEU A 138 -12.72 10.17 3.85
N SER A 139 -11.91 9.99 4.88
CA SER A 139 -12.37 10.08 6.27
C SER A 139 -12.82 11.49 6.63
N ARG A 140 -12.11 12.54 6.16
CA ARG A 140 -12.52 13.95 6.33
C ARG A 140 -13.84 14.25 5.60
N SER A 141 -13.96 13.81 4.32
CA SER A 141 -15.20 13.99 3.57
C SER A 141 -16.40 13.32 4.25
N ARG A 142 -16.21 12.09 4.76
CA ARG A 142 -17.27 11.38 5.47
C ARG A 142 -17.70 12.12 6.74
N ARG A 143 -16.75 12.63 7.53
CA ARG A 143 -17.05 13.43 8.72
C ARG A 143 -17.84 14.70 8.37
N ALA A 144 -17.39 15.45 7.36
CA ALA A 144 -18.06 16.66 6.91
C ALA A 144 -19.51 16.39 6.43
N ILE A 145 -19.74 15.26 5.73
CA ILE A 145 -21.09 14.86 5.30
C ILE A 145 -21.96 14.49 6.51
N THR A 146 -21.40 13.78 7.49
CA THR A 146 -22.14 13.38 8.70
C THR A 146 -22.49 14.60 9.56
N GLU A 147 -21.54 15.53 9.74
CA GLU A 147 -21.75 16.78 10.47
C GLU A 147 -22.87 17.61 9.80
N LYS A 148 -22.81 17.79 8.48
CA LYS A 148 -23.83 18.51 7.73
C LYS A 148 -25.21 17.84 7.82
N LYS A 149 -25.27 16.50 7.81
CA LYS A 149 -26.53 15.78 7.94
C LYS A 149 -27.13 15.96 9.32
N ILE A 150 -26.34 16.02 10.38
CA ILE A 150 -26.82 16.29 11.76
C ILE A 150 -27.31 17.73 11.85
N GLU A 151 -26.63 18.73 11.27
CA GLU A 151 -27.07 20.12 11.25
C GLU A 151 -28.39 20.28 10.46
N ASP A 152 -28.55 19.58 9.33
CA ASP A 152 -29.78 19.60 8.53
C ASP A 152 -30.95 18.90 9.24
N GLU A 153 -30.71 17.84 10.02
CA GLU A 153 -31.75 17.17 10.84
C GLU A 153 -32.19 18.02 12.06
N ASP A 154 -31.23 18.72 12.71
CA ASP A 154 -31.48 19.59 13.84
C ASP A 154 -32.25 20.87 13.39
N SER A 155 -31.92 21.46 12.26
CA SER A 155 -32.64 22.61 11.67
C SER A 155 -34.01 22.24 11.14
N GLY A 156 -34.24 20.98 10.72
CA GLY A 156 -35.53 20.49 10.28
C GLY A 156 -36.56 20.37 11.43
N GLY A 157 -36.09 20.06 12.63
CA GLY A 157 -36.93 20.05 13.85
C GLY A 157 -37.44 21.44 14.22
N ASP A 158 -36.58 22.43 14.15
CA ASP A 158 -36.91 23.83 14.47
C ASP A 158 -37.92 24.44 13.46
N LEU A 159 -37.80 24.08 12.17
CA LEU A 159 -38.75 24.48 11.12
C LEU A 159 -40.13 23.84 11.27
N LEU A 160 -40.18 22.58 11.70
CA LEU A 160 -41.45 21.90 11.97
C LEU A 160 -42.18 22.45 13.20
N ASP A 161 -41.43 22.80 14.24
CA ASP A 161 -41.99 23.44 15.46
C ASP A 161 -42.49 24.85 15.15
N LEU A 162 -41.82 25.59 14.29
CA LEU A 162 -42.24 26.91 13.81
C LEU A 162 -43.47 26.86 12.92
N LEU A 163 -43.66 25.79 12.16
CA LEU A 163 -44.83 25.56 11.29
C LEU A 163 -46.04 25.00 12.06
N LEU A 164 -45.81 24.25 13.12
CA LEU A 164 -46.86 23.62 13.93
C LEU A 164 -47.22 24.42 15.19
N GLY A 165 -46.39 25.37 15.61
CA GLY A 165 -46.57 26.15 16.84
C GLY A 165 -47.39 27.41 16.72
N SER A 166 -48.13 27.68 15.61
CA SER A 166 -48.95 28.89 15.46
C SER A 166 -50.43 28.58 15.24
N ASN A 167 -51.01 27.77 16.11
CA ASN A 167 -52.47 27.63 16.17
C ASN A 167 -52.93 27.45 17.64
N ASP A 168 -52.75 28.46 18.43
CA ASP A 168 -53.54 28.66 19.66
C ASP A 168 -53.44 30.13 20.00
N ASP A 169 -54.45 30.87 19.58
CA ASP A 169 -55.06 32.06 20.26
C ASP A 169 -56.12 32.61 19.35
N ASP A 170 -57.28 31.89 19.32
CA ASP A 170 -58.55 32.49 18.99
C ASP A 170 -59.05 33.15 20.28
N GLU A 171 -58.62 34.38 20.66
CA GLU A 171 -59.33 35.27 21.52
C GLU A 171 -60.44 35.94 20.69
N GLU A 172 -61.66 35.52 20.93
CA GLU A 172 -62.88 36.19 20.49
C GLU A 172 -62.96 37.60 21.15
N GLU A 173 -62.48 38.63 20.42
CA GLU A 173 -62.88 40.03 20.77
C GLU A 173 -64.32 40.30 20.35
N GLU A 174 -65.22 40.31 21.33
CA GLU A 174 -66.55 40.86 21.20
C GLU A 174 -66.47 42.33 20.81
N THR A 175 -66.80 42.68 19.58
CA THR A 175 -66.94 44.05 19.11
C THR A 175 -68.34 44.53 19.49
N GLU A 176 -68.45 45.40 20.52
CA GLU A 176 -69.62 46.20 20.83
C GLU A 176 -69.98 47.12 19.66
N VAL A 177 -71.19 46.98 19.13
CA VAL A 177 -71.78 47.86 18.12
C VAL A 177 -72.38 49.11 18.80
N PRO A 178 -71.94 50.31 18.45
CA PRO A 178 -72.55 51.49 19.00
C PRO A 178 -73.97 51.76 18.42
N SER A 179 -74.90 51.94 19.25
CA SER A 179 -76.33 52.27 18.94
C SER A 179 -76.43 53.59 18.14
N MET A 180 -77.14 53.55 17.04
CA MET A 180 -77.45 54.72 16.23
C MET A 180 -78.42 55.67 16.96
N ILE A 181 -77.98 56.92 17.03
CA ILE A 181 -78.79 58.05 17.50
C ILE A 181 -79.78 58.41 16.41
N SER A 182 -81.06 58.43 16.77
CA SER A 182 -82.18 59.02 15.97
C SER A 182 -82.11 60.54 16.00
N LEU A 183 -82.17 61.11 14.83
CA LEU A 183 -82.45 62.54 14.63
C LEU A 183 -83.90 62.74 14.23
N ASP A 184 -84.60 63.57 15.02
CA ASP A 184 -85.68 64.38 14.58
C ASP A 184 -85.23 65.66 13.91
#